data_9d86d0afd4b957daf2175b1b451d7d6c
#
_entry.id   9d86d0afd4b957daf2175b1b451d7d6c
#
_cell.length_a   1.000
_cell.length_b   1.000
_cell.length_c   1.000
_cell.angle_alpha   90.00
_cell.angle_beta   90.00
_cell.angle_gamma   90.00
#
_symmetry.space_group_name_H-M   'P 1'
#
loop_
_entity.id
_entity.type
_entity.pdbx_description
1 polymer ?
#
loop_
_entity_poly.entity_id
_entity_poly.type
_entity_poly.pdbx_seq_one_letter_code
_entity_poly.pdbx_strand_id
1 'polypeptide(L)'
;MLPNPEIAMWAPAPEPGSHASSYADATGAGANYVYLVDAADDRGNIRELQLIFFGRESDGEGWLEIEARGGSGVRYRACDAAEAPAAARGALDR
;
A
#
# COMPACT_ATOMS: atom_id res chain seq x y z
N MET A 1 -9.56 16.02 20.40
CA MET A 1 -9.80 15.12 19.25
C MET A 1 -8.79 14.00 19.27
N LEU A 2 -9.23 12.77 19.15
CA LEU A 2 -8.32 11.63 19.10
C LEU A 2 -7.76 11.52 17.67
N PRO A 3 -6.46 11.22 17.52
CA PRO A 3 -5.90 10.97 16.20
C PRO A 3 -6.55 9.72 15.60
N ASN A 4 -6.53 9.64 14.27
CA ASN A 4 -6.99 8.42 13.60
C ASN A 4 -6.11 7.25 14.03
N PRO A 5 -6.71 6.13 14.44
CA PRO A 5 -5.92 4.95 14.80
C PRO A 5 -5.22 4.38 13.58
N GLU A 6 -4.08 3.75 13.81
CA GLU A 6 -3.46 2.94 12.78
C GLU A 6 -4.22 1.62 12.69
N ILE A 7 -4.59 1.23 11.48
CA ILE A 7 -5.25 -0.04 11.24
C ILE A 7 -4.48 -0.83 10.19
N ALA A 8 -4.57 -2.15 10.28
CA ALA A 8 -3.97 -3.02 9.28
C ALA A 8 -4.88 -3.10 8.05
N MET A 9 -4.30 -2.93 6.88
CA MET A 9 -4.98 -3.10 5.61
C MET A 9 -4.09 -3.89 4.66
N TRP A 10 -4.67 -4.50 3.66
CA TRP A 10 -3.96 -5.36 2.72
C TRP A 10 -4.29 -4.97 1.30
N ALA A 11 -3.30 -5.07 0.42
CA ALA A 11 -3.48 -4.80 -1.00
C ALA A 11 -2.50 -5.64 -1.81
N PRO A 12 -2.86 -6.01 -3.04
CA PRO A 12 -1.87 -6.53 -3.96
C PRO A 12 -0.78 -5.49 -4.19
N ALA A 13 0.46 -5.92 -4.35
CA ALA A 13 1.54 -5.00 -4.67
C ALA A 13 1.21 -4.29 -5.99
N PRO A 14 1.33 -2.95 -6.08
CA PRO A 14 0.97 -2.25 -7.31
C PRO A 14 1.95 -2.58 -8.43
N GLU A 15 1.47 -2.48 -9.67
CA GLU A 15 2.34 -2.65 -10.84
C GLU A 15 3.41 -1.56 -10.83
N PRO A 16 4.66 -1.88 -11.22
CA PRO A 16 5.75 -0.91 -11.13
C PRO A 16 5.46 0.43 -11.81
N GLY A 17 4.89 0.40 -12.99
CA GLY A 17 4.61 1.61 -13.75
C GLY A 17 3.35 2.36 -13.38
N SER A 18 2.58 1.87 -12.40
CA SER A 18 1.29 2.46 -12.04
C SER A 18 1.39 3.60 -11.04
N HIS A 19 2.60 4.05 -10.69
CA HIS A 19 2.76 5.15 -9.74
C HIS A 19 2.10 6.42 -10.27
N ALA A 20 1.49 7.17 -9.35
CA ALA A 20 0.81 8.42 -9.68
C ALA A 20 1.80 9.55 -9.89
N SER A 21 2.92 9.51 -9.17
CA SER A 21 3.98 10.51 -9.29
C SER A 21 5.30 9.94 -8.79
N SER A 22 6.38 10.66 -9.07
CA SER A 22 7.69 10.34 -8.55
C SER A 22 8.43 11.64 -8.25
N TYR A 23 9.43 11.55 -7.38
CA TYR A 23 10.25 12.71 -7.06
C TYR A 23 11.67 12.23 -6.68
N ALA A 24 12.66 13.10 -6.90
CA ALA A 24 14.04 12.77 -6.57
C ALA A 24 14.19 12.59 -5.06
N ASP A 25 15.00 11.62 -4.65
CA ASP A 25 15.31 11.47 -3.23
C ASP A 25 16.25 12.57 -2.76
N ALA A 26 16.49 12.62 -1.44
CA ALA A 26 17.29 13.69 -0.84
C ALA A 26 18.74 13.70 -1.31
N THR A 27 19.26 12.57 -1.79
CA THR A 27 20.62 12.46 -2.28
C THR A 27 20.75 12.80 -3.77
N GLY A 28 19.61 12.82 -4.48
CA GLY A 28 19.61 12.98 -5.93
C GLY A 28 20.06 11.76 -6.71
N ALA A 29 20.36 10.66 -6.02
CA ALA A 29 20.88 9.43 -6.67
C ALA A 29 19.79 8.51 -7.16
N GLY A 30 18.53 8.72 -6.74
CA GLY A 30 17.41 7.88 -7.12
C GLY A 30 16.12 8.65 -7.05
N ALA A 31 15.01 7.92 -7.16
CA ALA A 31 13.68 8.52 -7.09
C ALA A 31 12.82 7.75 -6.10
N ASN A 32 11.85 8.45 -5.54
CA ASN A 32 10.80 7.87 -4.71
C ASN A 32 9.52 7.86 -5.54
N TYR A 33 8.71 6.83 -5.37
CA TYR A 33 7.52 6.61 -6.19
C TYR A 33 6.28 6.60 -5.32
N VAL A 34 5.28 7.39 -5.70
CA VAL A 34 4.02 7.51 -4.97
C VAL A 34 2.97 6.68 -5.70
N TYR A 35 2.39 5.72 -4.98
CA TYR A 35 1.32 4.88 -5.50
C TYR A 35 0.03 5.16 -4.75
N LEU A 36 -1.08 5.14 -5.48
CA LEU A 36 -2.41 5.14 -4.88
C LEU A 36 -2.96 3.74 -5.07
N VAL A 37 -3.25 3.06 -3.98
CA VAL A 37 -3.70 1.67 -4.02
C VAL A 37 -5.02 1.52 -3.31
N ASP A 38 -5.87 0.63 -3.82
CA ASP A 38 -7.07 0.21 -3.11
C ASP A 38 -6.67 -0.89 -2.14
N ALA A 39 -6.82 -0.64 -0.85
CA ALA A 39 -6.53 -1.60 0.19
C ALA A 39 -7.81 -1.95 0.95
N ALA A 40 -7.85 -3.13 1.52
CA ALA A 40 -8.99 -3.58 2.30
C ALA A 40 -8.57 -4.00 3.70
N ASP A 41 -9.43 -3.73 4.67
CA ASP A 41 -9.23 -4.17 6.04
C ASP A 41 -9.72 -5.62 6.24
N ASP A 42 -9.67 -6.10 7.48
CA ASP A 42 -10.04 -7.48 7.80
C ASP A 42 -11.55 -7.76 7.68
N ARG A 43 -12.34 -6.72 7.46
CA ARG A 43 -13.78 -6.83 7.21
C ARG A 43 -14.13 -6.65 5.74
N GLY A 44 -13.13 -6.38 4.89
CA GLY A 44 -13.34 -6.15 3.48
C GLY A 44 -13.73 -4.73 3.10
N ASN A 45 -13.58 -3.78 4.03
CA ASN A 45 -13.83 -2.38 3.71
C ASN A 45 -12.65 -1.83 2.91
N ILE A 46 -12.93 -1.25 1.76
CA ILE A 46 -11.90 -0.75 0.84
C ILE A 46 -11.67 0.74 1.08
N ARG A 47 -10.41 1.13 1.08
CA ARG A 47 -9.98 2.52 1.17
C ARG A 47 -8.80 2.73 0.25
N GLU A 48 -8.77 3.85 -0.46
CA GLU A 48 -7.59 4.22 -1.22
C GLU A 48 -6.52 4.73 -0.28
N LEU A 49 -5.31 4.19 -0.41
CA LEU A 49 -4.16 4.59 0.40
C LEU A 49 -3.05 5.11 -0.49
N GLN A 50 -2.34 6.11 0.01
CA GLN A 50 -1.11 6.58 -0.60
C GLN A 50 0.07 5.83 0.01
N LEU A 51 0.87 5.20 -0.84
CA LEU A 51 2.10 4.52 -0.45
C LEU A 51 3.28 5.18 -1.14
N ILE A 52 4.39 5.32 -0.43
CA ILE A 52 5.62 5.83 -1.01
C ILE A 52 6.66 4.73 -0.98
N PHE A 53 7.18 4.38 -2.16
CA PHE A 53 8.28 3.45 -2.30
C PHE A 53 9.56 4.26 -2.46
N PHE A 54 10.50 4.06 -1.54
CA PHE A 54 11.72 4.86 -1.50
C PHE A 54 12.83 4.18 -2.29
N GLY A 55 13.35 4.90 -3.27
CA GLY A 55 14.52 4.48 -4.04
C GLY A 55 14.27 3.48 -5.15
N ARG A 56 13.06 2.96 -5.27
CA ARG A 56 12.72 1.98 -6.31
C ARG A 56 11.22 1.89 -6.51
N GLU A 57 10.84 1.39 -7.68
CA GLU A 57 9.43 1.08 -7.95
C GLU A 57 9.00 -0.18 -7.21
N SER A 58 7.69 -0.36 -7.08
CA SER A 58 7.12 -1.63 -6.64
C SER A 58 7.51 -2.74 -7.61
N ASP A 59 7.71 -3.96 -7.11
CA ASP A 59 8.00 -5.10 -7.98
C ASP A 59 6.74 -5.72 -8.60
N GLY A 60 5.55 -5.29 -8.15
CA GLY A 60 4.29 -5.82 -8.68
C GLY A 60 3.98 -7.24 -8.26
N GLU A 61 4.73 -7.82 -7.34
CA GLU A 61 4.57 -9.20 -6.92
C GLU A 61 4.02 -9.31 -5.51
N GLY A 62 3.12 -10.28 -5.31
CA GLY A 62 2.60 -10.61 -3.99
C GLY A 62 1.66 -9.55 -3.45
N TRP A 63 1.58 -9.50 -2.14
CA TRP A 63 0.68 -8.62 -1.41
C TRP A 63 1.49 -7.78 -0.41
N LEU A 64 0.85 -6.71 0.05
CA LEU A 64 1.40 -5.83 1.08
C LEU A 64 0.47 -5.83 2.28
N GLU A 65 1.04 -5.95 3.46
CA GLU A 65 0.36 -5.63 4.71
C GLU A 65 0.74 -4.21 5.07
N ILE A 66 -0.26 -3.36 5.24
CA ILE A 66 -0.06 -1.92 5.34
C ILE A 66 -0.61 -1.43 6.68
N GLU A 67 0.19 -0.68 7.41
CA GLU A 67 -0.33 0.08 8.54
C GLU A 67 -0.84 1.40 7.99
N ALA A 68 -2.16 1.58 8.06
CA ALA A 68 -2.83 2.74 7.47
C ALA A 68 -3.29 3.71 8.54
N ARG A 69 -3.11 5.00 8.27
CA ARG A 69 -3.69 6.06 9.08
C ARG A 69 -4.39 7.02 8.14
N GLY A 70 -5.74 7.09 8.24
CA GLY A 70 -6.51 7.85 7.28
C GLY A 70 -6.30 7.33 5.87
N GLY A 71 -5.90 8.19 4.96
CA GLY A 71 -5.61 7.85 3.57
C GLY A 71 -4.15 7.54 3.29
N SER A 72 -3.30 7.42 4.33
CA SER A 72 -1.88 7.20 4.16
C SER A 72 -1.48 5.82 4.64
N GLY A 73 -0.67 5.12 3.85
CA GLY A 73 0.05 3.94 4.30
C GLY A 73 1.32 4.38 4.99
N VAL A 74 1.33 4.29 6.32
CA VAL A 74 2.45 4.78 7.14
C VAL A 74 3.63 3.84 7.05
N ARG A 75 3.37 2.55 7.06
CA ARG A 75 4.36 1.49 6.90
C ARG A 75 3.74 0.33 6.15
N TYR A 76 4.55 -0.43 5.47
CA TYR A 76 4.09 -1.61 4.77
C TYR A 76 5.20 -2.64 4.70
N ARG A 77 4.81 -3.90 4.54
CA ARG A 77 5.74 -5.00 4.33
C ARG A 77 5.15 -5.97 3.31
N ALA A 78 6.05 -6.66 2.61
CA ALA A 78 5.63 -7.71 1.70
C ALA A 78 5.04 -8.89 2.48
N CYS A 79 3.99 -9.49 1.96
CA CYS A 79 3.40 -10.69 2.52
C CYS A 79 2.83 -11.56 1.41
N ASP A 80 2.52 -12.80 1.74
CA ASP A 80 1.86 -13.70 0.80
C ASP A 80 0.36 -13.43 0.80
N ALA A 81 -0.30 -13.74 -0.31
CA ALA A 81 -1.74 -13.64 -0.40
C ALA A 81 -2.44 -14.42 0.73
N ALA A 82 -1.86 -15.57 1.11
CA ALA A 82 -2.42 -16.38 2.18
C ALA A 82 -2.41 -15.69 3.55
N GLU A 83 -1.54 -14.70 3.74
CA GLU A 83 -1.47 -13.93 4.99
C GLU A 83 -2.55 -12.85 5.06
N ALA A 84 -3.09 -12.45 3.92
CA ALA A 84 -4.17 -11.46 3.91
C ALA A 84 -5.48 -12.13 4.34
N PRO A 85 -6.31 -11.43 5.13
CA PRO A 85 -7.62 -11.98 5.51
C PRO A 85 -8.47 -12.29 4.28
N ALA A 86 -9.28 -13.35 4.39
CA ALA A 86 -10.14 -13.78 3.30
C ALA A 86 -11.08 -12.65 2.84
N ALA A 87 -11.60 -11.85 3.79
CA ALA A 87 -12.47 -10.74 3.47
C ALA A 87 -11.75 -9.68 2.63
N ALA A 88 -10.48 -9.39 2.94
CA ALA A 88 -9.69 -8.44 2.16
C ALA A 88 -9.43 -8.96 0.76
N ARG A 89 -9.03 -10.24 0.64
CA ARG A 89 -8.81 -10.83 -0.68
C ARG A 89 -10.07 -10.84 -1.52
N GLY A 90 -11.19 -11.19 -0.92
CA GLY A 90 -12.47 -11.21 -1.63
C GLY A 90 -12.91 -9.83 -2.09
N ALA A 91 -12.70 -8.81 -1.25
CA ALA A 91 -13.10 -7.44 -1.58
C ALA A 91 -12.28 -6.88 -2.76
N LEU A 92 -11.02 -7.29 -2.88
CA LEU A 92 -10.11 -6.76 -3.90
C LEU A 92 -10.00 -7.69 -5.12
N ASP A 93 -10.61 -8.85 -5.07
CA ASP A 93 -10.66 -9.78 -6.18
C ASP A 93 -11.72 -9.29 -7.17
N ARG A 94 -11.28 -8.93 -8.37
CA ARG A 94 -12.14 -8.37 -9.41
C ARG A 94 -12.04 -9.17 -10.69
#